data_fb706bcc1fc1b5428c76add06ccf075e
#
_entry.id   fb706bcc1fc1b5428c76add06ccf075e
#
_cell.length_a   1.000
_cell.length_b   1.000
_cell.length_c   1.000
_cell.angle_alpha   90.00
_cell.angle_beta   90.00
_cell.angle_gamma   90.00
#
_symmetry.space_group_name_H-M   'P 1'
#
loop_
_entity.id
_entity.type
_entity.pdbx_description
1 polymer ?
#
loop_
_entity_poly.entity_id
_entity_poly.type
_entity_poly.pdbx_seq_one_letter_code
_entity_poly.pdbx_strand_id
1 'polypeptide(L)'
;MKEQKKSKSLEIVEKQRALVVEKIIEDMKRDGLHWSEPYIPSLSPHNPVSGTVYQGGNRLHLGFVGYMRGFTDNRWCTFNQIRDSGWHLKKGAKAALIEKWREFSIKEENKDTGEKEVTGHYLRCVGYWNVFNASEIEGIPAPPTPEHINDRTAAIAGDLILSSRCPIVESMRYQGSAGYAPGSDRILIAPRETFLSDETFTRVLLHEMTHSTGHPSALNRGCNTDFGSPEYAQEELVAELGSLFLSADLGIQNTDYEGEHYENHVSYLQSWMHALEDDPSYLFKAAAKADKAGTLIIGRYNDVLEKRRDRDVERAPEKVSLKGEVTAMKDAAKSHDEQAKAPEIAVSAR
;
A
#
# COMPACT_ATOMS: atom_id res chain seq x y z
N MET A 1 -20.83 -8.47 -35.42
CA MET A 1 -19.55 -8.58 -34.66
C MET A 1 -19.30 -10.04 -34.36
N LYS A 2 -18.18 -10.62 -34.80
CA LYS A 2 -17.82 -12.01 -34.44
C LYS A 2 -17.45 -12.02 -32.96
N GLU A 3 -18.18 -12.77 -32.14
CA GLU A 3 -17.76 -13.06 -30.75
C GLU A 3 -16.33 -13.64 -30.78
N GLN A 4 -15.38 -12.89 -30.24
CA GLN A 4 -14.03 -13.40 -30.07
C GLN A 4 -14.11 -14.48 -28.99
N LYS A 5 -13.83 -15.74 -29.37
CA LYS A 5 -13.78 -16.88 -28.46
C LYS A 5 -12.82 -16.56 -27.31
N LYS A 6 -13.33 -16.53 -26.07
CA LYS A 6 -12.53 -16.29 -24.87
C LYS A 6 -11.37 -17.29 -24.80
N SER A 7 -10.22 -16.86 -24.31
CA SER A 7 -9.10 -17.79 -24.08
C SER A 7 -9.40 -18.66 -22.85
N LYS A 8 -8.92 -19.93 -22.86
CA LYS A 8 -9.07 -20.83 -21.70
C LYS A 8 -8.53 -20.20 -20.39
N SER A 9 -7.45 -19.42 -20.49
CA SER A 9 -6.91 -18.71 -19.31
C SER A 9 -7.88 -17.67 -18.77
N LEU A 10 -8.55 -16.92 -19.64
CA LEU A 10 -9.56 -15.95 -19.25
C LEU A 10 -10.76 -16.60 -18.58
N GLU A 11 -11.24 -17.72 -19.12
CA GLU A 11 -12.37 -18.48 -18.52
C GLU A 11 -12.04 -18.97 -17.10
N ILE A 12 -10.81 -19.45 -16.86
CA ILE A 12 -10.34 -19.88 -15.54
C ILE A 12 -10.28 -18.70 -14.57
N VAL A 13 -9.73 -17.57 -15.00
CA VAL A 13 -9.62 -16.35 -14.20
C VAL A 13 -11.02 -15.82 -13.86
N GLU A 14 -11.92 -15.72 -14.83
CA GLU A 14 -13.31 -15.27 -14.60
C GLU A 14 -14.05 -16.15 -13.61
N LYS A 15 -13.91 -17.48 -13.73
CA LYS A 15 -14.50 -18.42 -12.79
C LYS A 15 -13.96 -18.23 -11.37
N GLN A 16 -12.64 -18.00 -11.24
CA GLN A 16 -12.03 -17.76 -9.93
C GLN A 16 -12.51 -16.44 -9.31
N ARG A 17 -12.61 -15.39 -10.11
CA ARG A 17 -13.14 -14.09 -9.68
C ARG A 17 -14.57 -14.21 -9.18
N ALA A 18 -15.43 -14.93 -9.92
CA ALA A 18 -16.81 -15.17 -9.52
C ALA A 18 -16.90 -15.89 -8.16
N LEU A 19 -16.07 -16.91 -7.91
CA LEU A 19 -16.04 -17.61 -6.62
C LEU A 19 -15.60 -16.71 -5.46
N VAL A 20 -14.63 -15.82 -5.68
CA VAL A 20 -14.19 -14.85 -4.67
C VAL A 20 -15.30 -13.85 -4.36
N VAL A 21 -15.92 -13.31 -5.39
CA VAL A 21 -17.02 -12.34 -5.23
C VAL A 21 -18.22 -12.96 -4.57
N GLU A 22 -18.60 -14.18 -4.93
CA GLU A 22 -19.68 -14.93 -4.27
C GLU A 22 -19.43 -15.03 -2.75
N LYS A 23 -18.21 -15.37 -2.35
CA LYS A 23 -17.85 -15.46 -0.93
C LYS A 23 -17.89 -14.10 -0.23
N ILE A 24 -17.42 -13.04 -0.89
CA ILE A 24 -17.50 -11.68 -0.35
C ILE A 24 -18.96 -11.28 -0.15
N ILE A 25 -19.84 -11.53 -1.13
CA ILE A 25 -21.28 -11.24 -1.02
C ILE A 25 -21.93 -12.07 0.09
N GLU A 26 -21.58 -13.34 0.25
CA GLU A 26 -22.07 -14.17 1.37
C GLU A 26 -21.68 -13.55 2.72
N ASP A 27 -20.43 -13.12 2.88
CA ASP A 27 -19.95 -12.49 4.10
C ASP A 27 -20.64 -11.14 4.36
N MET A 28 -20.79 -10.30 3.31
CA MET A 28 -21.54 -9.04 3.41
C MET A 28 -22.99 -9.26 3.85
N LYS A 29 -23.66 -10.31 3.36
CA LYS A 29 -25.04 -10.66 3.75
C LYS A 29 -25.15 -11.20 5.18
N ARG A 30 -24.11 -11.89 5.68
CA ARG A 30 -24.10 -12.50 7.00
C ARG A 30 -23.78 -11.51 8.10
N ASP A 31 -22.72 -10.75 7.93
CA ASP A 31 -22.07 -9.95 8.97
C ASP A 31 -22.16 -8.42 8.71
N GLY A 32 -22.88 -7.99 7.67
CA GLY A 32 -22.92 -6.59 7.28
C GLY A 32 -21.60 -6.11 6.68
N LEU A 33 -21.11 -4.95 7.17
CA LEU A 33 -19.89 -4.33 6.62
C LEU A 33 -18.57 -4.79 7.23
N HIS A 34 -18.57 -5.77 8.11
CA HIS A 34 -17.34 -6.31 8.71
C HIS A 34 -16.37 -6.92 7.68
N TRP A 35 -16.75 -6.96 6.39
CA TRP A 35 -15.89 -7.39 5.29
C TRP A 35 -14.61 -6.53 5.14
N SER A 36 -14.60 -5.31 5.68
CA SER A 36 -13.44 -4.41 5.60
C SER A 36 -12.44 -4.62 6.73
N GLU A 37 -12.79 -5.35 7.79
CA GLU A 37 -11.97 -5.37 8.99
C GLU A 37 -10.66 -6.16 8.86
N PRO A 38 -10.63 -7.42 8.53
CA PRO A 38 -9.35 -8.12 8.58
C PRO A 38 -8.88 -8.69 7.25
N TYR A 39 -9.45 -8.30 6.12
CA TYR A 39 -9.15 -8.93 4.82
C TYR A 39 -7.73 -8.67 4.31
N ILE A 40 -7.04 -7.69 4.89
CA ILE A 40 -5.67 -7.39 4.53
C ILE A 40 -4.84 -7.37 5.80
N PRO A 41 -3.97 -8.36 5.97
CA PRO A 41 -2.97 -8.35 7.03
C PRO A 41 -2.13 -7.07 6.96
N SER A 42 -1.49 -6.71 8.06
CA SER A 42 -0.65 -5.52 8.22
C SER A 42 0.50 -5.34 7.20
N LEU A 43 0.64 -6.26 6.26
CA LEU A 43 1.62 -6.20 5.17
C LEU A 43 1.01 -6.71 3.88
N SER A 44 1.30 -6.05 2.77
CA SER A 44 0.83 -6.46 1.45
C SER A 44 1.32 -7.83 1.04
N PRO A 45 0.49 -8.65 0.37
CA PRO A 45 0.93 -9.92 -0.19
C PRO A 45 2.14 -9.74 -1.10
N HIS A 46 3.18 -10.50 -0.86
CA HIS A 46 4.42 -10.39 -1.63
C HIS A 46 5.10 -11.74 -1.84
N ASN A 47 6.00 -11.77 -2.81
CA ASN A 47 6.80 -12.94 -3.12
C ASN A 47 8.16 -12.83 -2.42
N PRO A 48 8.49 -13.71 -1.46
CA PRO A 48 9.72 -13.63 -0.69
C PRO A 48 10.98 -13.97 -1.48
N VAL A 49 10.85 -14.61 -2.65
CA VAL A 49 12.00 -14.99 -3.50
C VAL A 49 12.36 -13.85 -4.46
N SER A 50 11.36 -13.20 -5.07
CA SER A 50 11.59 -12.12 -6.04
C SER A 50 11.45 -10.72 -5.45
N GLY A 51 10.94 -10.57 -4.23
CA GLY A 51 10.60 -9.28 -3.62
C GLY A 51 9.37 -8.60 -4.26
N THR A 52 8.70 -9.25 -5.20
CA THR A 52 7.54 -8.67 -5.90
C THR A 52 6.37 -8.51 -4.95
N VAL A 53 5.86 -7.29 -4.78
CA VAL A 53 4.58 -7.02 -4.13
C VAL A 53 3.46 -7.24 -5.14
N TYR A 54 2.47 -8.06 -4.78
CA TYR A 54 1.30 -8.30 -5.62
C TYR A 54 0.38 -7.08 -5.62
N GLN A 55 -0.17 -6.74 -6.78
CA GLN A 55 -0.96 -5.51 -6.99
C GLN A 55 -2.35 -5.83 -7.56
N GLY A 56 -3.26 -4.85 -7.45
CA GLY A 56 -4.60 -4.87 -8.01
C GLY A 56 -5.42 -6.07 -7.56
N GLY A 57 -6.02 -6.74 -8.54
CA GLY A 57 -6.83 -7.94 -8.29
C GLY A 57 -6.08 -9.09 -7.61
N ASN A 58 -4.77 -9.24 -7.86
CA ASN A 58 -3.96 -10.25 -7.18
C ASN A 58 -3.76 -9.93 -5.69
N ARG A 59 -3.52 -8.66 -5.37
CA ARG A 59 -3.40 -8.19 -3.97
C ARG A 59 -4.68 -8.50 -3.20
N LEU A 60 -5.80 -8.06 -3.74
CA LEU A 60 -7.12 -8.31 -3.17
C LEU A 60 -7.38 -9.81 -3.00
N HIS A 61 -7.18 -10.60 -4.05
CA HIS A 61 -7.45 -12.04 -4.04
C HIS A 61 -6.59 -12.78 -3.00
N LEU A 62 -5.28 -12.53 -2.98
CA LEU A 62 -4.38 -13.19 -2.03
C LEU A 62 -4.65 -12.78 -0.59
N GLY A 63 -4.99 -11.49 -0.35
CA GLY A 63 -5.44 -11.01 0.96
C GLY A 63 -6.68 -11.73 1.43
N PHE A 64 -7.70 -11.80 0.57
CA PHE A 64 -8.96 -12.51 0.85
C PHE A 64 -8.75 -14.01 1.11
N VAL A 65 -7.98 -14.71 0.27
CA VAL A 65 -7.67 -16.13 0.47
C VAL A 65 -6.90 -16.35 1.76
N GLY A 66 -5.96 -15.46 2.10
CA GLY A 66 -5.23 -15.49 3.36
C GLY A 66 -6.15 -15.41 4.57
N TYR A 67 -7.04 -14.43 4.55
CA TYR A 67 -8.06 -14.27 5.59
C TYR A 67 -8.96 -15.51 5.73
N MET A 68 -9.57 -15.97 4.64
CA MET A 68 -10.47 -17.12 4.64
C MET A 68 -9.84 -18.44 5.13
N ARG A 69 -8.51 -18.54 4.98
CA ARG A 69 -7.73 -19.71 5.43
C ARG A 69 -7.03 -19.50 6.77
N GLY A 70 -7.20 -18.34 7.42
CA GLY A 70 -6.58 -17.99 8.70
C GLY A 70 -5.06 -17.88 8.63
N PHE A 71 -4.50 -17.46 7.48
CA PHE A 71 -3.06 -17.26 7.34
C PHE A 71 -2.64 -15.93 7.96
N THR A 72 -1.57 -15.96 8.73
CA THR A 72 -0.93 -14.77 9.32
C THR A 72 0.30 -14.31 8.54
N ASP A 73 0.79 -15.13 7.60
CA ASP A 73 1.94 -14.83 6.75
C ASP A 73 1.47 -14.39 5.36
N ASN A 74 1.96 -13.25 4.91
CA ASN A 74 1.55 -12.64 3.63
C ASN A 74 2.47 -12.99 2.46
N ARG A 75 3.37 -13.93 2.63
CA ARG A 75 4.30 -14.36 1.61
C ARG A 75 3.70 -15.49 0.76
N TRP A 76 3.84 -15.36 -0.56
CA TRP A 76 3.27 -16.28 -1.52
C TRP A 76 4.28 -16.63 -2.61
N CYS A 77 4.52 -17.92 -2.85
CA CYS A 77 5.48 -18.43 -3.81
C CYS A 77 4.84 -19.37 -4.83
N THR A 78 5.40 -19.40 -6.04
CA THR A 78 5.09 -20.46 -7.01
C THR A 78 5.75 -21.78 -6.60
N PHE A 79 5.20 -22.92 -7.07
CA PHE A 79 5.77 -24.23 -6.81
C PHE A 79 7.26 -24.33 -7.25
N ASN A 80 7.61 -23.76 -8.40
CA ASN A 80 8.99 -23.77 -8.86
C ASN A 80 9.93 -23.02 -7.91
N GLN A 81 9.51 -21.84 -7.43
CA GLN A 81 10.30 -21.08 -6.47
C GLN A 81 10.49 -21.84 -5.16
N ILE A 82 9.45 -22.52 -4.67
CA ILE A 82 9.52 -23.35 -3.45
C ILE A 82 10.56 -24.45 -3.64
N ARG A 83 10.46 -25.21 -4.75
CA ARG A 83 11.42 -26.30 -5.07
C ARG A 83 12.85 -25.77 -5.23
N ASP A 84 13.03 -24.71 -6.00
CA ASP A 84 14.36 -24.17 -6.35
C ASP A 84 15.05 -23.51 -5.13
N SER A 85 14.26 -23.10 -4.10
CA SER A 85 14.76 -22.65 -2.80
C SER A 85 15.03 -23.80 -1.81
N GLY A 86 14.78 -25.04 -2.18
CA GLY A 86 14.94 -26.19 -1.29
C GLY A 86 13.84 -26.33 -0.23
N TRP A 87 12.74 -25.62 -0.40
CA TRP A 87 11.58 -25.68 0.47
C TRP A 87 10.58 -26.75 -0.01
N HIS A 88 9.62 -27.13 0.84
CA HIS A 88 8.66 -28.17 0.54
C HIS A 88 7.23 -27.77 0.90
N LEU A 89 6.25 -28.14 0.09
CA LEU A 89 4.86 -27.94 0.42
C LEU A 89 4.40 -28.93 1.50
N LYS A 90 3.68 -28.43 2.49
CA LYS A 90 2.98 -29.29 3.46
C LYS A 90 1.91 -30.14 2.78
N LYS A 91 1.66 -31.33 3.33
CA LYS A 91 0.59 -32.20 2.83
C LYS A 91 -0.76 -31.48 2.96
N GLY A 92 -1.50 -31.39 1.85
CA GLY A 92 -2.80 -30.72 1.82
C GLY A 92 -2.75 -29.23 1.48
N ALA A 93 -1.57 -28.66 1.22
CA ALA A 93 -1.41 -27.28 0.76
C ALA A 93 -2.29 -26.98 -0.46
N LYS A 94 -2.94 -25.82 -0.45
CA LYS A 94 -3.89 -25.43 -1.52
C LYS A 94 -3.39 -24.15 -2.19
N ALA A 95 -3.24 -24.21 -3.50
CA ALA A 95 -2.88 -23.03 -4.28
C ALA A 95 -3.93 -21.92 -4.22
N ALA A 96 -3.47 -20.69 -4.36
CA ALA A 96 -4.26 -19.54 -4.80
C ALA A 96 -3.83 -19.18 -6.22
N LEU A 97 -4.75 -18.61 -7.01
CA LEU A 97 -4.49 -18.25 -8.38
C LEU A 97 -4.11 -16.75 -8.45
N ILE A 98 -3.02 -16.43 -9.15
CA ILE A 98 -2.69 -15.07 -9.55
C ILE A 98 -2.80 -14.94 -11.06
N GLU A 99 -3.17 -13.76 -11.53
CA GLU A 99 -3.43 -13.46 -12.93
C GLU A 99 -2.44 -12.43 -13.47
N LYS A 100 -2.12 -12.53 -14.76
CA LYS A 100 -1.27 -11.55 -15.44
C LYS A 100 -2.03 -10.93 -16.60
N TRP A 101 -2.14 -9.63 -16.53
CA TRP A 101 -2.72 -8.81 -17.57
C TRP A 101 -1.62 -8.02 -18.26
N ARG A 102 -1.79 -7.81 -19.56
CA ARG A 102 -0.90 -6.95 -20.35
C ARG A 102 -1.74 -6.02 -21.20
N GLU A 103 -1.30 -4.79 -21.29
CA GLU A 103 -1.85 -3.81 -22.19
C GLU A 103 -1.32 -4.04 -23.60
N PHE A 104 -2.22 -3.93 -24.58
CA PHE A 104 -1.95 -4.02 -26.01
C PHE A 104 -2.50 -2.80 -26.70
N SER A 105 -1.76 -2.26 -27.68
CA SER A 105 -2.22 -1.15 -28.49
C SER A 105 -3.11 -1.65 -29.65
N ILE A 106 -4.21 -0.96 -29.86
CA ILE A 106 -5.04 -1.06 -31.08
C ILE A 106 -4.37 -0.18 -32.11
N LYS A 107 -4.04 -0.76 -33.27
CA LYS A 107 -3.44 -0.01 -34.39
C LYS A 107 -4.38 -0.08 -35.58
N GLU A 108 -4.73 1.08 -36.11
CA GLU A 108 -5.53 1.22 -37.34
C GLU A 108 -4.69 1.89 -38.43
N GLU A 109 -4.94 1.53 -39.67
CA GLU A 109 -4.25 2.13 -40.81
C GLU A 109 -4.94 3.46 -41.13
N ASN A 110 -4.19 4.55 -41.10
CA ASN A 110 -4.65 5.86 -41.54
C ASN A 110 -4.88 5.81 -43.06
N LYS A 111 -6.09 6.00 -43.50
CA LYS A 111 -6.50 5.87 -44.90
C LYS A 111 -5.86 6.90 -45.84
N ASP A 112 -5.38 8.02 -45.29
CA ASP A 112 -4.77 9.09 -46.06
C ASP A 112 -3.25 8.94 -46.18
N THR A 113 -2.58 8.36 -45.16
CA THR A 113 -1.12 8.22 -45.15
C THR A 113 -0.64 6.78 -45.33
N GLY A 114 -1.51 5.76 -45.15
CA GLY A 114 -1.16 4.35 -45.18
C GLY A 114 -0.35 3.89 -43.95
N GLU A 115 -0.11 4.77 -42.98
CA GLU A 115 0.64 4.44 -41.75
C GLU A 115 -0.28 3.88 -40.66
N LYS A 116 0.27 2.98 -39.83
CA LYS A 116 -0.45 2.43 -38.68
C LYS A 116 -0.32 3.33 -37.47
N GLU A 117 -1.41 3.94 -37.08
CA GLU A 117 -1.53 4.78 -35.90
C GLU A 117 -2.16 4.03 -34.73
N VAL A 118 -1.72 4.35 -33.48
CA VAL A 118 -2.33 3.79 -32.28
C VAL A 118 -3.62 4.54 -31.97
N THR A 119 -4.76 3.86 -32.11
CA THR A 119 -6.10 4.43 -31.87
C THR A 119 -6.68 4.09 -30.52
N GLY A 120 -6.04 3.19 -29.75
CA GLY A 120 -6.50 2.82 -28.43
C GLY A 120 -5.64 1.74 -27.78
N HIS A 121 -6.03 1.39 -26.54
CA HIS A 121 -5.40 0.35 -25.77
C HIS A 121 -6.44 -0.58 -25.17
N TYR A 122 -6.09 -1.85 -24.97
CA TYR A 122 -6.91 -2.82 -24.28
C TYR A 122 -6.07 -3.75 -23.42
N LEU A 123 -6.66 -4.21 -22.30
CA LEU A 123 -6.04 -5.18 -21.41
C LEU A 123 -6.44 -6.60 -21.83
N ARG A 124 -5.47 -7.50 -21.87
CA ARG A 124 -5.69 -8.93 -22.11
C ARG A 124 -5.04 -9.77 -21.03
N CYS A 125 -5.79 -10.73 -20.51
CA CYS A 125 -5.24 -11.78 -19.65
C CYS A 125 -4.29 -12.64 -20.49
N VAL A 126 -3.00 -12.63 -20.14
CA VAL A 126 -1.95 -13.38 -20.84
C VAL A 126 -1.58 -14.66 -20.14
N GLY A 127 -2.07 -14.88 -18.92
CA GLY A 127 -1.87 -16.12 -18.16
C GLY A 127 -2.29 -16.00 -16.72
N TYR A 128 -2.18 -17.12 -16.02
CA TYR A 128 -2.36 -17.24 -14.58
C TYR A 128 -1.32 -18.21 -14.02
N TRP A 129 -1.04 -18.09 -12.72
CA TRP A 129 -0.13 -18.97 -12.00
C TRP A 129 -0.74 -19.36 -10.66
N ASN A 130 -0.35 -20.53 -10.18
CA ASN A 130 -0.66 -20.99 -8.84
C ASN A 130 0.46 -20.59 -7.90
N VAL A 131 0.10 -19.98 -6.77
CA VAL A 131 0.99 -19.64 -5.67
C VAL A 131 0.49 -20.25 -4.38
N PHE A 132 1.39 -20.52 -3.45
CA PHE A 132 1.13 -21.12 -2.17
C PHE A 132 1.58 -20.17 -1.06
N ASN A 133 0.82 -20.12 0.02
CA ASN A 133 1.15 -19.28 1.17
C ASN A 133 2.32 -19.86 1.97
N ALA A 134 3.16 -19.02 2.54
CA ALA A 134 4.30 -19.41 3.36
C ALA A 134 3.90 -20.27 4.57
N SER A 135 2.70 -20.06 5.13
CA SER A 135 2.16 -20.91 6.21
C SER A 135 1.99 -22.38 5.83
N GLU A 136 1.92 -22.68 4.52
CA GLU A 136 1.81 -24.03 3.95
C GLU A 136 3.14 -24.57 3.41
N ILE A 137 4.28 -23.89 3.69
CA ILE A 137 5.62 -24.24 3.18
C ILE A 137 6.52 -24.60 4.36
N GLU A 138 7.21 -25.74 4.25
CA GLU A 138 8.25 -26.16 5.17
C GLU A 138 9.61 -25.68 4.67
N GLY A 139 10.49 -25.26 5.61
CA GLY A 139 11.84 -24.80 5.30
C GLY A 139 11.95 -23.32 4.91
N ILE A 140 10.83 -22.62 4.74
CA ILE A 140 10.86 -21.18 4.52
C ILE A 140 11.31 -20.46 5.80
N PRO A 141 12.27 -19.51 5.77
CA PRO A 141 12.67 -18.73 6.94
C PRO A 141 11.47 -18.01 7.58
N ALA A 142 11.49 -17.85 8.91
CA ALA A 142 10.47 -17.04 9.59
C ALA A 142 10.41 -15.63 9.00
N PRO A 143 9.22 -15.00 8.94
CA PRO A 143 9.10 -13.62 8.51
C PRO A 143 9.88 -12.72 9.50
N PRO A 144 10.42 -11.58 9.03
CA PRO A 144 10.98 -10.60 9.94
C PRO A 144 9.89 -10.16 10.94
N THR A 145 10.27 -10.04 12.20
CA THR A 145 9.34 -9.54 13.24
C THR A 145 8.96 -8.09 12.85
N PRO A 146 7.68 -7.75 12.75
CA PRO A 146 7.27 -6.37 12.51
C PRO A 146 7.84 -5.51 13.66
N GLU A 147 8.57 -4.45 13.32
CA GLU A 147 8.87 -3.41 14.30
C GLU A 147 7.54 -2.81 14.78
N HIS A 148 7.42 -2.53 16.07
CA HIS A 148 6.22 -1.89 16.62
C HIS A 148 5.97 -0.54 15.93
N ILE A 149 4.94 -0.50 15.09
CA ILE A 149 4.64 0.63 14.19
C ILE A 149 3.77 1.68 14.90
N ASN A 150 3.15 1.33 16.03
CA ASN A 150 2.15 2.17 16.72
C ASN A 150 2.67 3.56 17.12
N ASP A 151 3.96 3.71 17.48
CA ASP A 151 4.55 5.02 17.81
C ASP A 151 4.82 5.89 16.56
N ARG A 152 4.62 5.36 15.34
CA ARG A 152 4.97 6.04 14.08
C ARG A 152 3.75 6.60 13.34
N THR A 153 2.52 6.18 13.66
CA THR A 153 1.31 6.57 12.91
C THR A 153 1.13 8.09 12.89
N ALA A 154 1.41 8.73 14.01
CA ALA A 154 1.38 10.19 14.12
C ALA A 154 2.32 10.89 13.15
N ALA A 155 3.54 10.39 12.99
CA ALA A 155 4.53 10.93 12.05
C ALA A 155 4.11 10.63 10.60
N ILE A 156 3.59 9.43 10.33
CA ILE A 156 3.08 9.02 9.02
C ILE A 156 1.96 9.97 8.57
N ALA A 157 0.99 10.27 9.43
CA ALA A 157 -0.10 11.20 9.13
C ALA A 157 0.44 12.60 8.75
N GLY A 158 1.40 13.13 9.51
CA GLY A 158 2.05 14.40 9.20
C GLY A 158 2.75 14.40 7.84
N ASP A 159 3.47 13.31 7.51
CA ASP A 159 4.16 13.18 6.24
C ASP A 159 3.19 12.98 5.06
N LEU A 160 2.07 12.31 5.26
CA LEU A 160 0.99 12.19 4.28
C LEU A 160 0.37 13.56 3.98
N ILE A 161 0.10 14.38 5.00
CA ILE A 161 -0.39 15.75 4.82
C ILE A 161 0.59 16.56 3.98
N LEU A 162 1.88 16.52 4.29
CA LEU A 162 2.93 17.22 3.54
C LEU A 162 3.08 16.73 2.10
N SER A 163 2.80 15.45 1.86
CA SER A 163 2.92 14.82 0.54
C SER A 163 1.66 14.92 -0.31
N SER A 164 0.55 15.42 0.24
CA SER A 164 -0.72 15.51 -0.46
C SER A 164 -0.58 16.24 -1.81
N ARG A 165 -1.28 15.71 -2.84
CA ARG A 165 -1.29 16.33 -4.16
C ARG A 165 -2.10 17.62 -4.22
N CYS A 166 -3.06 17.77 -3.32
CA CYS A 166 -3.94 18.93 -3.24
C CYS A 166 -3.99 19.47 -1.81
N PRO A 167 -4.42 20.73 -1.59
CA PRO A 167 -4.52 21.29 -0.25
C PRO A 167 -5.46 20.48 0.64
N ILE A 168 -5.05 20.27 1.90
CA ILE A 168 -5.88 19.74 2.96
C ILE A 168 -6.31 20.89 3.86
N VAL A 169 -7.62 21.00 4.11
CA VAL A 169 -8.21 22.02 4.95
C VAL A 169 -8.80 21.37 6.20
N GLU A 170 -8.07 21.48 7.31
CA GLU A 170 -8.54 21.02 8.61
C GLU A 170 -9.39 22.12 9.25
N SER A 171 -10.61 21.77 9.66
CA SER A 171 -11.50 22.73 10.34
C SER A 171 -12.56 22.01 11.18
N MET A 172 -12.89 22.57 12.35
CA MET A 172 -14.01 22.14 13.19
C MET A 172 -15.37 22.17 12.49
N ARG A 173 -15.49 22.88 11.36
CA ARG A 173 -16.71 22.84 10.51
C ARG A 173 -16.98 21.46 9.93
N TYR A 174 -15.97 20.60 9.85
CA TYR A 174 -16.04 19.24 9.31
C TYR A 174 -16.06 18.19 10.42
N GLN A 175 -16.35 18.58 11.68
CA GLN A 175 -16.45 17.61 12.76
C GLN A 175 -17.48 16.54 12.42
N GLY A 176 -17.08 15.26 12.54
CA GLY A 176 -17.90 14.11 12.15
C GLY A 176 -17.98 13.87 10.63
N SER A 177 -17.20 14.61 9.81
CA SER A 177 -17.17 14.41 8.36
C SER A 177 -15.78 14.64 7.76
N ALA A 178 -15.55 14.02 6.61
CA ALA A 178 -14.44 14.33 5.73
C ALA A 178 -14.93 14.24 4.29
N GLY A 179 -14.22 14.84 3.33
CA GLY A 179 -14.59 14.74 1.94
C GLY A 179 -13.55 15.38 1.02
N TYR A 180 -13.33 14.77 -0.14
CA TYR A 180 -12.64 15.41 -1.24
C TYR A 180 -13.63 16.24 -2.06
N ALA A 181 -13.34 17.51 -2.28
CA ALA A 181 -14.14 18.44 -3.07
C ALA A 181 -13.54 18.61 -4.49
N PRO A 182 -14.04 17.89 -5.52
CA PRO A 182 -13.45 17.89 -6.86
C PRO A 182 -13.44 19.27 -7.52
N GLY A 183 -14.52 20.06 -7.32
CA GLY A 183 -14.65 21.38 -7.94
C GLY A 183 -13.63 22.42 -7.44
N SER A 184 -13.07 22.24 -6.24
CA SER A 184 -12.02 23.11 -5.69
C SER A 184 -10.67 22.40 -5.52
N ASP A 185 -10.61 21.13 -5.88
CA ASP A 185 -9.45 20.24 -5.73
C ASP A 185 -8.83 20.30 -4.32
N ARG A 186 -9.64 20.06 -3.29
CA ARG A 186 -9.23 20.13 -1.87
C ARG A 186 -9.79 18.97 -1.08
N ILE A 187 -9.05 18.52 -0.07
CA ILE A 187 -9.53 17.63 0.97
C ILE A 187 -10.00 18.49 2.14
N LEU A 188 -11.21 18.23 2.63
CA LEU A 188 -11.85 18.89 3.76
C LEU A 188 -11.98 17.85 4.87
N ILE A 189 -11.39 18.09 6.04
CA ILE A 189 -11.35 17.11 7.12
C ILE A 189 -11.43 17.80 8.48
N ALA A 190 -12.01 17.12 9.47
CA ALA A 190 -11.97 17.58 10.85
C ALA A 190 -10.52 17.57 11.38
N PRO A 191 -10.19 18.42 12.38
CA PRO A 191 -8.87 18.38 13.00
C PRO A 191 -8.56 17.02 13.61
N ARG A 192 -7.31 16.60 13.50
CA ARG A 192 -6.84 15.28 13.92
C ARG A 192 -7.21 14.92 15.35
N GLU A 193 -7.13 15.87 16.27
CA GLU A 193 -7.48 15.70 17.69
C GLU A 193 -8.96 15.39 17.96
N THR A 194 -9.81 15.47 16.93
CA THR A 194 -11.24 15.13 17.04
C THR A 194 -11.54 13.68 16.72
N PHE A 195 -10.55 12.94 16.21
CA PHE A 195 -10.67 11.51 15.89
C PHE A 195 -10.34 10.65 17.11
N LEU A 196 -10.89 9.43 17.14
CA LEU A 196 -10.66 8.47 18.22
C LEU A 196 -9.18 8.09 18.37
N SER A 197 -8.46 8.02 17.25
CA SER A 197 -7.04 7.68 17.21
C SER A 197 -6.37 8.24 15.97
N ASP A 198 -5.03 8.24 15.96
CA ASP A 198 -4.23 8.61 14.79
C ASP A 198 -4.42 7.62 13.63
N GLU A 199 -4.69 6.37 13.91
CA GLU A 199 -5.01 5.34 12.93
C GLU A 199 -6.32 5.68 12.21
N THR A 200 -7.38 6.01 12.97
CA THR A 200 -8.68 6.40 12.41
C THR A 200 -8.54 7.65 11.54
N PHE A 201 -7.88 8.70 12.04
CA PHE A 201 -7.59 9.90 11.25
C PHE A 201 -6.86 9.57 9.95
N THR A 202 -5.79 8.76 10.05
CA THR A 202 -4.94 8.46 8.91
C THR A 202 -5.70 7.65 7.85
N ARG A 203 -6.57 6.73 8.25
CA ARG A 203 -7.39 5.95 7.32
C ARG A 203 -8.38 6.83 6.57
N VAL A 204 -9.07 7.72 7.28
CA VAL A 204 -9.98 8.69 6.65
C VAL A 204 -9.20 9.60 5.70
N LEU A 205 -8.03 10.09 6.11
CA LEU A 205 -7.17 10.89 5.26
C LEU A 205 -6.74 10.14 3.98
N LEU A 206 -6.37 8.86 4.09
CA LEU A 206 -5.99 8.02 2.95
C LEU A 206 -7.17 7.77 2.00
N HIS A 207 -8.39 7.63 2.52
CA HIS A 207 -9.61 7.53 1.73
C HIS A 207 -9.80 8.81 0.89
N GLU A 208 -9.75 9.98 1.50
CA GLU A 208 -9.90 11.25 0.80
C GLU A 208 -8.73 11.54 -0.16
N MET A 209 -7.51 11.17 0.22
CA MET A 209 -6.37 11.25 -0.69
C MET A 209 -6.56 10.36 -1.91
N THR A 210 -7.15 9.18 -1.75
CA THR A 210 -7.46 8.27 -2.87
C THR A 210 -8.47 8.90 -3.82
N HIS A 211 -9.56 9.49 -3.32
CA HIS A 211 -10.50 10.28 -4.14
C HIS A 211 -9.77 11.40 -4.90
N SER A 212 -8.90 12.13 -4.21
CA SER A 212 -8.17 13.24 -4.83
C SER A 212 -7.37 12.80 -6.06
N THR A 213 -6.84 11.58 -6.07
CA THR A 213 -6.12 11.06 -7.25
C THR A 213 -7.01 10.85 -8.47
N GLY A 214 -8.35 10.84 -8.30
CA GLY A 214 -9.33 10.74 -9.39
C GLY A 214 -9.47 12.04 -10.21
N HIS A 215 -8.95 13.16 -9.72
CA HIS A 215 -9.02 14.45 -10.40
C HIS A 215 -8.42 14.42 -11.82
N PRO A 216 -8.94 15.23 -12.78
CA PRO A 216 -8.42 15.28 -14.15
C PRO A 216 -6.92 15.58 -14.25
N SER A 217 -6.36 16.35 -13.33
CA SER A 217 -4.91 16.64 -13.28
C SER A 217 -4.04 15.50 -12.73
N ALA A 218 -4.64 14.38 -12.33
CA ALA A 218 -3.96 13.19 -11.80
C ALA A 218 -4.31 11.95 -12.63
N LEU A 219 -5.07 11.00 -12.09
CA LEU A 219 -5.42 9.76 -12.79
C LEU A 219 -6.70 9.87 -13.65
N ASN A 220 -7.41 10.98 -13.58
CA ASN A 220 -8.59 11.29 -14.39
C ASN A 220 -9.63 10.16 -14.40
N ARG A 221 -10.04 9.68 -13.20
CA ARG A 221 -11.04 8.62 -13.06
C ARG A 221 -12.49 9.08 -13.14
N GLY A 222 -12.74 10.39 -13.18
CA GLY A 222 -14.08 10.95 -13.18
C GLY A 222 -14.73 10.99 -11.80
N CYS A 223 -14.04 11.53 -10.80
CA CYS A 223 -14.52 11.67 -9.41
C CYS A 223 -15.61 12.74 -9.21
N ASN A 224 -16.07 13.41 -10.25
CA ASN A 224 -17.17 14.37 -10.18
C ASN A 224 -18.48 13.69 -10.59
N THR A 225 -19.01 12.84 -9.72
CA THR A 225 -20.22 12.04 -9.97
C THR A 225 -21.31 12.46 -8.98
N ASP A 226 -22.57 12.29 -9.39
CA ASP A 226 -23.72 12.61 -8.55
C ASP A 226 -23.79 11.63 -7.36
N PHE A 227 -24.00 12.15 -6.17
CA PHE A 227 -24.15 11.35 -4.96
C PHE A 227 -25.24 10.28 -5.13
N GLY A 228 -24.89 9.01 -4.81
CA GLY A 228 -25.79 7.87 -4.93
C GLY A 228 -25.90 7.28 -6.34
N SER A 229 -25.16 7.80 -7.35
CA SER A 229 -25.08 7.17 -8.68
C SER A 229 -24.24 5.90 -8.64
N PRO A 230 -24.40 4.98 -9.63
CA PRO A 230 -23.53 3.80 -9.76
C PRO A 230 -22.05 4.16 -9.91
N GLU A 231 -21.74 5.26 -10.61
CA GLU A 231 -20.39 5.78 -10.81
C GLU A 231 -19.81 6.28 -9.48
N TYR A 232 -20.62 6.93 -8.65
CA TYR A 232 -20.25 7.35 -7.31
C TYR A 232 -19.93 6.13 -6.43
N ALA A 233 -20.81 5.12 -6.42
CA ALA A 233 -20.58 3.88 -5.67
C ALA A 233 -19.28 3.18 -6.13
N GLN A 234 -18.93 3.26 -7.41
CA GLN A 234 -17.67 2.72 -7.91
C GLN A 234 -16.45 3.48 -7.37
N GLU A 235 -16.51 4.81 -7.34
CA GLU A 235 -15.39 5.62 -6.84
C GLU A 235 -15.22 5.46 -5.32
N GLU A 236 -16.32 5.30 -4.57
CA GLU A 236 -16.29 4.95 -3.15
C GLU A 236 -15.57 3.60 -2.91
N LEU A 237 -15.89 2.58 -3.70
CA LEU A 237 -15.20 1.29 -3.61
C LEU A 237 -13.71 1.41 -3.93
N VAL A 238 -13.32 2.28 -4.86
CA VAL A 238 -11.91 2.55 -5.16
C VAL A 238 -11.23 3.24 -3.98
N ALA A 239 -11.90 4.20 -3.33
CA ALA A 239 -11.35 4.93 -2.18
C ALA A 239 -11.19 4.03 -0.96
N GLU A 240 -12.18 3.18 -0.68
CA GLU A 240 -12.09 2.17 0.39
C GLU A 240 -10.92 1.20 0.18
N LEU A 241 -10.83 0.59 -1.00
CA LEU A 241 -9.72 -0.30 -1.32
C LEU A 241 -8.38 0.43 -1.30
N GLY A 242 -8.34 1.70 -1.71
CA GLY A 242 -7.15 2.54 -1.68
C GLY A 242 -6.67 2.81 -0.26
N SER A 243 -7.57 3.21 0.63
CA SER A 243 -7.28 3.40 2.05
C SER A 243 -6.78 2.12 2.70
N LEU A 244 -7.44 1.00 2.43
CA LEU A 244 -7.08 -0.31 2.94
C LEU A 244 -5.69 -0.76 2.46
N PHE A 245 -5.40 -0.62 1.17
CA PHE A 245 -4.09 -0.98 0.59
C PHE A 245 -2.96 -0.10 1.13
N LEU A 246 -3.19 1.20 1.21
CA LEU A 246 -2.22 2.15 1.74
C LEU A 246 -1.95 1.93 3.23
N SER A 247 -2.99 1.63 4.02
CA SER A 247 -2.83 1.30 5.43
C SER A 247 -1.93 0.06 5.60
N ALA A 248 -2.12 -0.98 4.78
CA ALA A 248 -1.27 -2.16 4.79
C ALA A 248 0.18 -1.85 4.39
N ASP A 249 0.40 -1.01 3.34
CA ASP A 249 1.74 -0.62 2.88
C ASP A 249 2.49 0.22 3.91
N LEU A 250 1.78 1.06 4.66
CA LEU A 250 2.32 1.93 5.71
C LEU A 250 2.40 1.22 7.07
N GLY A 251 1.88 0.00 7.18
CA GLY A 251 1.85 -0.80 8.42
C GLY A 251 0.90 -0.24 9.48
N ILE A 252 -0.12 0.51 9.08
CA ILE A 252 -1.15 1.04 9.96
C ILE A 252 -2.11 -0.09 10.30
N GLN A 253 -2.27 -0.37 11.60
CA GLN A 253 -3.18 -1.42 12.06
C GLN A 253 -4.64 -0.94 11.99
N ASN A 254 -5.52 -1.87 11.64
CA ASN A 254 -6.96 -1.65 11.75
C ASN A 254 -7.39 -1.94 13.19
N THR A 255 -7.36 -0.93 14.04
CA THR A 255 -7.97 -1.00 15.37
C THR A 255 -9.25 -0.19 15.32
N ASP A 256 -10.35 -0.84 15.69
CA ASP A 256 -11.68 -0.32 16.00
C ASP A 256 -12.40 0.52 14.92
N TYR A 257 -13.38 -0.15 14.31
CA TYR A 257 -14.30 0.42 13.30
C TYR A 257 -15.65 0.82 13.95
N GLU A 258 -15.62 1.48 15.09
CA GLU A 258 -16.84 2.04 15.70
C GLU A 258 -16.88 3.55 15.51
N GLY A 259 -17.66 4.05 14.53
CA GLY A 259 -17.84 5.49 14.35
C GLY A 259 -18.78 5.87 13.21
N GLU A 260 -19.13 7.15 13.11
CA GLU A 260 -20.11 7.74 12.17
C GLU A 260 -19.81 7.48 10.68
N HIS A 261 -18.55 7.21 10.30
CA HIS A 261 -18.20 6.78 8.95
C HIS A 261 -18.80 5.41 8.57
N TYR A 262 -19.11 4.57 9.57
CA TYR A 262 -19.74 3.27 9.37
C TYR A 262 -21.14 3.37 8.73
N GLU A 263 -21.95 4.35 9.12
CA GLU A 263 -23.32 4.51 8.59
C GLU A 263 -23.35 4.89 7.11
N ASN A 264 -22.35 5.65 6.63
CA ASN A 264 -22.25 6.01 5.22
C ASN A 264 -21.92 4.79 4.35
N HIS A 265 -21.10 3.87 4.83
CA HIS A 265 -20.78 2.64 4.11
C HIS A 265 -21.98 1.70 3.94
N VAL A 266 -22.89 1.65 4.91
CA VAL A 266 -24.13 0.85 4.81
C VAL A 266 -24.97 1.24 3.59
N SER A 267 -25.01 2.53 3.24
CA SER A 267 -25.78 3.02 2.10
C SER A 267 -25.24 2.52 0.74
N TYR A 268 -23.92 2.27 0.65
CA TYR A 268 -23.29 1.79 -0.61
C TYR A 268 -23.26 0.27 -0.73
N LEU A 269 -23.41 -0.46 0.38
CA LEU A 269 -23.33 -1.92 0.37
C LEU A 269 -24.30 -2.57 -0.60
N GLN A 270 -25.54 -2.13 -0.62
CA GLN A 270 -26.54 -2.68 -1.53
C GLN A 270 -26.17 -2.42 -2.98
N SER A 271 -25.68 -1.21 -3.27
CA SER A 271 -25.22 -0.84 -4.62
C SER A 271 -24.00 -1.66 -5.04
N TRP A 272 -23.05 -1.87 -4.11
CA TRP A 272 -21.88 -2.72 -4.37
C TRP A 272 -22.29 -4.18 -4.58
N MET A 273 -23.15 -4.74 -3.73
CA MET A 273 -23.62 -6.12 -3.90
C MET A 273 -24.29 -6.34 -5.25
N HIS A 274 -25.16 -5.44 -5.68
CA HIS A 274 -25.78 -5.51 -7.00
C HIS A 274 -24.76 -5.43 -8.13
N ALA A 275 -23.82 -4.47 -8.05
CA ALA A 275 -22.76 -4.34 -9.06
C ALA A 275 -21.86 -5.57 -9.12
N LEU A 276 -21.58 -6.20 -7.98
CA LEU A 276 -20.76 -7.41 -7.88
C LEU A 276 -21.51 -8.66 -8.37
N GLU A 277 -22.82 -8.76 -8.15
CA GLU A 277 -23.68 -9.82 -8.68
C GLU A 277 -23.76 -9.74 -10.22
N ASP A 278 -23.84 -8.52 -10.77
CA ASP A 278 -23.92 -8.29 -12.22
C ASP A 278 -22.58 -8.49 -12.93
N ASP A 279 -21.49 -7.99 -12.35
CA ASP A 279 -20.12 -8.11 -12.90
C ASP A 279 -19.10 -8.42 -11.80
N PRO A 280 -18.73 -9.69 -11.57
CA PRO A 280 -17.66 -10.04 -10.63
C PRO A 280 -16.33 -9.35 -10.91
N SER A 281 -16.08 -8.91 -12.15
CA SER A 281 -14.86 -8.16 -12.50
C SER A 281 -14.85 -6.73 -11.95
N TYR A 282 -15.99 -6.20 -11.51
CA TYR A 282 -16.13 -4.86 -10.95
C TYR A 282 -15.18 -4.63 -9.78
N LEU A 283 -15.13 -5.56 -8.82
CA LEU A 283 -14.25 -5.51 -7.67
C LEU A 283 -12.76 -5.49 -8.09
N PHE A 284 -12.38 -6.32 -9.04
CA PHE A 284 -11.00 -6.41 -9.52
C PHE A 284 -10.59 -5.17 -10.32
N LYS A 285 -11.53 -4.55 -11.04
CA LYS A 285 -11.31 -3.26 -11.69
C LYS A 285 -11.11 -2.13 -10.67
N ALA A 286 -11.93 -2.11 -9.61
CA ALA A 286 -11.77 -1.16 -8.51
C ALA A 286 -10.42 -1.34 -7.79
N ALA A 287 -10.02 -2.56 -7.48
CA ALA A 287 -8.72 -2.86 -6.88
C ALA A 287 -7.54 -2.39 -7.75
N ALA A 288 -7.63 -2.54 -9.07
CA ALA A 288 -6.58 -2.05 -9.98
C ALA A 288 -6.50 -0.51 -10.01
N LYS A 289 -7.64 0.19 -9.90
CA LYS A 289 -7.69 1.66 -9.80
C LYS A 289 -7.14 2.13 -8.44
N ALA A 290 -7.49 1.43 -7.35
CA ALA A 290 -7.01 1.69 -6.00
C ALA A 290 -5.48 1.56 -5.90
N ASP A 291 -4.89 0.52 -6.48
CA ASP A 291 -3.42 0.37 -6.51
C ASP A 291 -2.71 1.47 -7.31
N LYS A 292 -3.29 1.93 -8.42
CA LYS A 292 -2.76 3.08 -9.16
C LYS A 292 -2.78 4.35 -8.32
N ALA A 293 -3.88 4.57 -7.58
CA ALA A 293 -3.99 5.68 -6.63
C ALA A 293 -2.95 5.55 -5.52
N GLY A 294 -2.82 4.37 -4.92
CA GLY A 294 -1.83 4.07 -3.89
C GLY A 294 -0.38 4.31 -4.38
N THR A 295 -0.05 3.86 -5.58
CA THR A 295 1.27 4.11 -6.20
C THR A 295 1.59 5.60 -6.29
N LEU A 296 0.62 6.43 -6.70
CA LEU A 296 0.79 7.88 -6.77
C LEU A 296 1.00 8.50 -5.38
N ILE A 297 0.21 8.08 -4.39
CA ILE A 297 0.28 8.59 -3.02
C ILE A 297 1.60 8.20 -2.37
N ILE A 298 1.98 6.92 -2.43
CA ILE A 298 3.24 6.42 -1.84
C ILE A 298 4.46 7.03 -2.53
N GLY A 299 4.42 7.23 -3.85
CA GLY A 299 5.51 7.92 -4.56
C GLY A 299 5.77 9.31 -3.98
N ARG A 300 4.73 10.12 -3.83
CA ARG A 300 4.82 11.46 -3.23
C ARG A 300 5.25 11.43 -1.75
N TYR A 301 4.75 10.46 -0.99
CA TYR A 301 5.14 10.24 0.40
C TYR A 301 6.64 9.94 0.52
N ASN A 302 7.16 9.05 -0.32
CA ASN A 302 8.59 8.72 -0.35
C ASN A 302 9.46 9.92 -0.73
N ASP A 303 9.02 10.78 -1.67
CA ASP A 303 9.71 12.02 -2.01
C ASP A 303 9.87 12.97 -0.80
N VAL A 304 8.86 13.02 0.09
CA VAL A 304 8.93 13.80 1.34
C VAL A 304 9.94 13.20 2.30
N LEU A 305 9.94 11.88 2.45
CA LEU A 305 10.90 11.18 3.33
C LEU A 305 12.34 11.33 2.85
N GLU A 306 12.60 11.25 1.54
CA GLU A 306 13.93 11.48 0.97
C GLU A 306 14.42 12.88 1.23
N LYS A 307 13.62 13.90 0.94
CA LYS A 307 13.96 15.31 1.21
C LYS A 307 14.20 15.60 2.70
N ARG A 308 13.54 14.88 3.61
CA ARG A 308 13.80 14.99 5.04
C ARG A 308 15.16 14.40 5.39
N ARG A 309 15.44 13.18 4.91
CA ARG A 309 16.71 12.51 5.14
C ARG A 309 17.90 13.32 4.66
N ASP A 310 17.82 13.89 3.46
CA ASP A 310 18.89 14.73 2.89
C ASP A 310 19.16 15.96 3.77
N ARG A 311 18.10 16.63 4.26
CA ARG A 311 18.25 17.76 5.19
C ARG A 311 18.86 17.37 6.54
N ASP A 312 18.56 16.18 7.03
CA ASP A 312 19.12 15.68 8.29
C ASP A 312 20.60 15.30 8.12
N VAL A 313 20.98 14.76 6.96
CA VAL A 313 22.39 14.52 6.60
C VAL A 313 23.17 15.83 6.48
N GLU A 314 22.62 16.87 5.83
CA GLU A 314 23.25 18.20 5.72
C GLU A 314 23.39 18.91 7.08
N ARG A 315 22.47 18.65 8.02
CA ARG A 315 22.48 19.20 9.38
C ARG A 315 23.30 18.42 10.38
N ALA A 316 23.69 17.18 10.04
CA ALA A 316 24.55 16.39 10.91
C ALA A 316 25.91 17.11 11.03
N PRO A 317 26.39 17.40 12.27
CA PRO A 317 27.70 18.02 12.46
C PRO A 317 28.76 17.13 11.77
N GLU A 318 29.64 17.79 10.99
CA GLU A 318 30.78 17.13 10.38
C GLU A 318 31.43 16.22 11.42
N LYS A 319 31.54 14.91 11.14
CA LYS A 319 32.17 13.96 12.06
C LYS A 319 33.58 14.47 12.28
N VAL A 320 33.81 15.12 13.44
CA VAL A 320 35.16 15.45 13.88
C VAL A 320 35.97 14.17 13.74
N SER A 321 36.97 14.22 12.87
CA SER A 321 37.78 13.05 12.55
C SER A 321 38.43 12.57 13.84
N LEU A 322 38.07 11.38 14.30
CA LEU A 322 38.71 10.70 15.47
C LEU A 322 40.24 10.65 15.37
N LYS A 323 40.81 10.87 14.16
CA LYS A 323 42.25 11.03 13.94
C LYS A 323 42.78 12.31 14.55
N GLY A 324 42.01 13.42 14.59
CA GLY A 324 42.44 14.69 15.21
C GLY A 324 42.48 14.60 16.73
N GLU A 325 41.51 13.94 17.38
CA GLU A 325 41.49 13.74 18.83
C GLU A 325 42.59 12.81 19.30
N VAL A 326 42.85 11.72 18.56
CA VAL A 326 43.94 10.79 18.90
C VAL A 326 45.31 11.45 18.74
N THR A 327 45.50 12.38 17.81
CA THR A 327 46.72 13.14 17.65
C THR A 327 46.88 14.20 18.76
N ALA A 328 45.83 14.90 19.12
CA ALA A 328 45.84 15.87 20.23
C ALA A 328 46.07 15.19 21.60
N MET A 329 45.51 14.00 21.84
CA MET A 329 45.81 13.20 23.04
C MET A 329 47.23 12.67 23.07
N LYS A 330 47.83 12.32 21.95
CA LYS A 330 49.25 11.87 21.89
C LYS A 330 50.22 13.04 22.09
N ASP A 331 49.90 14.20 21.62
CA ASP A 331 50.73 15.43 21.83
C ASP A 331 50.61 15.96 23.25
N ALA A 332 49.42 15.86 23.88
CA ALA A 332 49.23 16.18 25.31
C ALA A 332 49.95 15.17 26.24
N ALA A 333 49.99 13.90 25.89
CA ALA A 333 50.73 12.88 26.64
C ALA A 333 52.28 13.09 26.54
N LYS A 334 52.79 13.54 25.38
CA LYS A 334 54.23 13.86 25.24
C LYS A 334 54.64 15.08 26.03
N SER A 335 53.79 16.13 26.10
CA SER A 335 54.12 17.31 26.89
C SER A 335 54.12 17.06 28.40
N HIS A 336 53.37 16.07 28.89
CA HIS A 336 53.36 15.68 30.28
C HIS A 336 54.62 14.86 30.68
N ASP A 337 55.19 14.09 29.76
CA ASP A 337 56.44 13.31 30.01
C ASP A 337 57.68 14.17 29.98
N GLU A 338 57.68 15.30 29.24
CA GLU A 338 58.81 16.25 29.24
C GLU A 338 58.87 17.15 30.49
N GLN A 339 57.73 17.39 31.17
CA GLN A 339 57.68 18.13 32.42
C GLN A 339 58.03 17.30 33.66
N ALA A 340 58.09 16.00 33.57
CA ALA A 340 58.45 15.08 34.67
C ALA A 340 60.00 14.88 34.84
N LYS A 341 60.84 15.47 33.99
CA LYS A 341 62.28 15.42 34.12
C LYS A 341 62.83 16.77 34.64
N ALA A 342 62.61 17.05 35.92
CA ALA A 342 63.32 18.10 36.66
C ALA A 342 64.57 17.53 37.34
N PRO A 343 65.66 18.28 37.49
CA PRO A 343 66.98 17.76 37.82
C PRO A 343 67.12 17.37 39.30
N GLU A 344 67.81 16.26 39.54
CA GLU A 344 68.30 15.82 40.86
C GLU A 344 69.17 16.91 41.47
N ILE A 345 68.77 17.40 42.63
CA ILE A 345 69.61 18.26 43.49
C ILE A 345 70.47 17.34 44.33
N ALA A 346 71.80 17.40 44.08
CA ALA A 346 72.82 16.76 44.92
C ALA A 346 72.79 17.33 46.32
N VAL A 347 72.50 16.48 47.34
CA VAL A 347 72.69 16.80 48.72
C VAL A 347 74.10 16.29 49.14
N SER A 348 75.02 17.28 49.32
CA SER A 348 76.33 17.03 49.95
C SER A 348 76.19 16.84 51.43
N ALA A 349 76.77 15.75 51.97
CA ALA A 349 76.90 15.49 53.36
C ALA A 349 77.91 16.45 54.06
N ARG A 350 77.52 17.01 55.15
CA ARG A 350 78.35 17.21 56.38
C ARG A 350 77.45 17.20 57.60
#